data_ff7568d69be69eeff393a50625cd5f6d
#
_entry.id   ff7568d69be69eeff393a50625cd5f6d
#
_cell.length_a   1.000
_cell.length_b   1.000
_cell.length_c   1.000
_cell.angle_alpha   90.00
_cell.angle_beta   90.00
_cell.angle_gamma   90.00
#
_symmetry.space_group_name_H-M   'P 1'
#
loop_
_entity.id
_entity.type
_entity.pdbx_description
1 polymer ?
#
loop_
_entity_poly.entity_id
_entity_poly.type
_entity_poly.pdbx_seq_one_letter_code
_entity_poly.pdbx_strand_id
1 'polypeptide(L)'
;IWRKGEKNNPPNDLLSCFGGSAWEYDEASQEYYLHFFSKKQPDLNWENKDMRKDIWQMMNFWIDLGVGGFRMDVIDMIGKVPDLKIKENGPKLHEYIQEMHRETLQDKDLLTVGECWGANPQIAQLFSSPDRHELSMVFQFEHIMLDQEGSDKWNLKKLDLIELKKVFTKWQKE
;
A
#
# COMPACT_ATOMS: atom_id res chain seq x y z
N ILE A 1 -11.77 -4.04 7.90
CA ILE A 1 -12.60 -2.81 8.04
C ILE A 1 -14.03 -3.17 7.73
N TRP A 2 -14.95 -2.92 8.68
CA TRP A 2 -16.38 -3.27 8.59
C TRP A 2 -17.25 -2.01 8.65
N ARG A 3 -18.39 -2.05 7.96
CA ARG A 3 -19.40 -0.98 7.98
C ARG A 3 -20.81 -1.58 7.97
N LYS A 4 -21.69 -1.06 8.83
CA LYS A 4 -23.11 -1.41 8.78
C LYS A 4 -23.74 -0.92 7.48
N GLY A 5 -24.68 -1.67 6.95
CA GLY A 5 -25.41 -1.31 5.74
C GLY A 5 -26.48 -2.31 5.38
N GLU A 6 -27.42 -1.90 4.55
CA GLU A 6 -28.45 -2.79 4.00
C GLU A 6 -27.88 -3.55 2.80
N LYS A 7 -28.30 -4.79 2.62
CA LYS A 7 -27.91 -5.61 1.47
C LYS A 7 -28.18 -4.87 0.15
N ASN A 8 -27.24 -4.94 -0.79
CA ASN A 8 -27.24 -4.23 -2.06
C ASN A 8 -27.07 -2.70 -1.99
N ASN A 9 -26.72 -2.17 -0.81
CA ASN A 9 -26.43 -0.76 -0.65
C ASN A 9 -25.05 -0.58 0.04
N PRO A 10 -23.94 -0.75 -0.71
CA PRO A 10 -22.59 -0.65 -0.15
C PRO A 10 -22.31 0.76 0.39
N PRO A 11 -21.39 0.91 1.35
CA PRO A 11 -21.06 2.20 1.99
C PRO A 11 -20.67 3.31 1.00
N ASN A 12 -20.03 2.95 -0.11
CA ASN A 12 -19.71 3.85 -1.20
C ASN A 12 -19.35 3.06 -2.48
N ASP A 13 -18.94 3.78 -3.53
CA ASP A 13 -18.63 3.26 -4.86
C ASP A 13 -17.14 2.88 -5.07
N LEU A 14 -16.38 2.65 -4.01
CA LEU A 14 -15.00 2.19 -4.12
C LEU A 14 -14.93 0.86 -4.89
N LEU A 15 -13.95 0.78 -5.79
CA LEU A 15 -13.72 -0.40 -6.62
C LEU A 15 -12.50 -1.19 -6.14
N SER A 16 -12.63 -2.51 -6.20
CA SER A 16 -11.51 -3.44 -6.01
C SER A 16 -10.52 -3.35 -7.18
N CYS A 17 -9.24 -3.58 -6.92
CA CYS A 17 -8.21 -3.69 -7.95
C CYS A 17 -8.43 -4.89 -8.89
N PHE A 18 -9.23 -5.87 -8.47
CA PHE A 18 -9.61 -7.03 -9.30
C PHE A 18 -10.97 -6.86 -9.97
N GLY A 19 -11.55 -5.66 -9.89
CA GLY A 19 -12.85 -5.33 -10.47
C GLY A 19 -14.03 -5.53 -9.52
N GLY A 20 -15.14 -4.84 -9.81
CA GLY A 20 -16.31 -4.82 -8.96
C GLY A 20 -16.18 -3.94 -7.72
N SER A 21 -17.17 -4.01 -6.84
CA SER A 21 -17.16 -3.27 -5.57
C SER A 21 -16.01 -3.70 -4.68
N ALA A 22 -15.42 -2.74 -3.96
CA ALA A 22 -14.47 -3.04 -2.88
C ALA A 22 -15.17 -3.43 -1.55
N TRP A 23 -16.50 -3.44 -1.54
CA TRP A 23 -17.31 -3.81 -0.40
C TRP A 23 -18.08 -5.09 -0.67
N GLU A 24 -17.92 -6.09 0.19
CA GLU A 24 -18.70 -7.33 0.15
C GLU A 24 -19.60 -7.44 1.37
N TYR A 25 -20.88 -7.80 1.13
CA TYR A 25 -21.85 -7.96 2.20
C TYR A 25 -21.71 -9.35 2.84
N ASP A 26 -21.57 -9.38 4.15
CA ASP A 26 -21.59 -10.62 4.93
C ASP A 26 -22.96 -10.85 5.54
N GLU A 27 -23.61 -11.93 5.14
CA GLU A 27 -24.96 -12.29 5.57
C GLU A 27 -25.02 -12.61 7.07
N ALA A 28 -23.95 -13.12 7.64
CA ALA A 28 -23.95 -13.55 9.05
C ALA A 28 -23.90 -12.36 10.00
N SER A 29 -23.07 -11.38 9.70
CA SER A 29 -22.94 -10.15 10.51
C SER A 29 -23.91 -9.04 10.11
N GLN A 30 -24.50 -9.12 8.90
CA GLN A 30 -25.29 -8.07 8.26
C GLN A 30 -24.50 -6.75 8.11
N GLU A 31 -23.24 -6.88 7.79
CA GLU A 31 -22.32 -5.76 7.58
C GLU A 31 -21.56 -5.93 6.27
N TYR A 32 -20.95 -4.83 5.78
CA TYR A 32 -20.01 -4.85 4.68
C TYR A 32 -18.58 -4.89 5.22
N TYR A 33 -17.71 -5.72 4.60
CA TYR A 33 -16.27 -5.62 4.81
C TYR A 33 -15.58 -5.10 3.57
N LEU A 34 -14.48 -4.37 3.79
CA LEU A 34 -13.64 -3.81 2.74
C LEU A 34 -12.66 -4.86 2.23
N HIS A 35 -12.48 -4.94 0.90
CA HIS A 35 -11.44 -5.71 0.23
C HIS A 35 -10.97 -4.98 -1.04
N PHE A 36 -9.79 -4.38 -1.01
CA PHE A 36 -9.25 -3.76 -2.24
C PHE A 36 -8.72 -4.77 -3.25
N PHE A 37 -8.53 -6.02 -2.84
CA PHE A 37 -8.11 -7.12 -3.71
C PHE A 37 -9.18 -8.22 -3.74
N SER A 38 -8.83 -9.47 -3.48
CA SER A 38 -9.80 -10.55 -3.47
C SER A 38 -10.79 -10.43 -2.30
N LYS A 39 -12.03 -10.86 -2.50
CA LYS A 39 -13.03 -11.04 -1.43
C LYS A 39 -12.53 -11.91 -0.26
N LYS A 40 -11.53 -12.77 -0.52
CA LYS A 40 -10.88 -13.61 0.51
C LYS A 40 -9.72 -12.91 1.24
N GLN A 41 -9.47 -11.64 0.93
CA GLN A 41 -8.43 -10.80 1.53
C GLN A 41 -9.06 -9.54 2.14
N PRO A 42 -9.79 -9.66 3.27
CA PRO A 42 -10.36 -8.48 3.94
C PRO A 42 -9.26 -7.50 4.35
N ASP A 43 -9.49 -6.22 4.09
CA ASP A 43 -8.56 -5.17 4.48
C ASP A 43 -8.52 -4.98 5.99
N LEU A 44 -7.31 -4.98 6.55
CA LEU A 44 -7.07 -4.76 7.97
C LEU A 44 -7.34 -3.29 8.35
N ASN A 45 -7.83 -3.11 9.57
CA ASN A 45 -8.06 -1.77 10.11
C ASN A 45 -6.82 -1.24 10.84
N TRP A 46 -6.01 -0.46 10.14
CA TRP A 46 -4.77 0.11 10.68
C TRP A 46 -5.00 1.17 11.77
N GLU A 47 -6.21 1.67 11.94
CA GLU A 47 -6.54 2.51 13.10
C GLU A 47 -6.60 1.71 14.41
N ASN A 48 -6.80 0.39 14.32
CA ASN A 48 -6.82 -0.49 15.49
C ASN A 48 -5.39 -0.76 15.98
N LYS A 49 -5.08 -0.24 17.17
CA LYS A 49 -3.75 -0.40 17.79
C LYS A 49 -3.40 -1.85 18.12
N ASP A 50 -4.37 -2.65 18.52
CA ASP A 50 -4.10 -4.05 18.88
C ASP A 50 -3.79 -4.87 17.61
N MET A 51 -4.50 -4.63 16.51
CA MET A 51 -4.15 -5.23 15.22
C MET A 51 -2.71 -4.84 14.79
N ARG A 52 -2.30 -3.57 14.95
CA ARG A 52 -0.93 -3.17 14.63
C ARG A 52 0.10 -3.89 15.52
N LYS A 53 -0.16 -4.03 16.82
CA LYS A 53 0.72 -4.81 17.72
C LYS A 53 0.88 -6.26 17.26
N ASP A 54 -0.20 -6.90 16.81
CA ASP A 54 -0.13 -8.27 16.30
C ASP A 54 0.76 -8.34 15.04
N ILE A 55 0.70 -7.32 14.15
CA ILE A 55 1.60 -7.22 12.99
C ILE A 55 3.05 -7.05 13.45
N TRP A 56 3.33 -6.19 14.47
CA TRP A 56 4.68 -6.01 14.99
C TRP A 56 5.22 -7.30 15.64
N GLN A 57 4.39 -8.03 16.36
CA GLN A 57 4.77 -9.34 16.92
C GLN A 57 5.10 -10.34 15.80
N MET A 58 4.29 -10.40 14.76
CA MET A 58 4.53 -11.26 13.59
C MET A 58 5.86 -10.88 12.90
N MET A 59 6.14 -9.59 12.69
CA MET A 59 7.39 -9.16 12.09
C MET A 59 8.58 -9.51 12.98
N ASN A 60 8.51 -9.24 14.28
CA ASN A 60 9.59 -9.59 15.22
C ASN A 60 9.83 -11.10 15.29
N PHE A 61 8.79 -11.93 15.21
CA PHE A 61 8.95 -13.39 15.11
C PHE A 61 9.85 -13.78 13.93
N TRP A 62 9.64 -13.21 12.74
CA TRP A 62 10.48 -13.50 11.58
C TRP A 62 11.89 -12.92 11.71
N ILE A 63 12.03 -11.74 12.31
CA ILE A 63 13.33 -11.12 12.60
C ILE A 63 14.14 -12.03 13.52
N ASP A 64 13.54 -12.57 14.58
CA ASP A 64 14.19 -13.46 15.53
C ASP A 64 14.62 -14.79 14.87
N LEU A 65 13.94 -15.19 13.79
CA LEU A 65 14.36 -16.33 12.95
C LEU A 65 15.47 -15.98 11.95
N GLY A 66 15.91 -14.72 11.89
CA GLY A 66 17.08 -14.29 11.11
C GLY A 66 16.77 -13.85 9.67
N VAL A 67 15.56 -13.37 9.35
CA VAL A 67 15.31 -12.75 8.04
C VAL A 67 16.13 -11.48 7.88
N GLY A 68 16.64 -11.24 6.67
CA GLY A 68 17.46 -10.06 6.36
C GLY A 68 16.64 -8.80 6.01
N GLY A 69 15.30 -8.87 6.06
CA GLY A 69 14.45 -7.72 5.75
C GLY A 69 13.07 -8.11 5.24
N PHE A 70 12.34 -7.13 4.73
CA PHE A 70 10.95 -7.31 4.26
C PHE A 70 10.69 -6.59 2.95
N ARG A 71 9.97 -7.24 2.06
CA ARG A 71 9.23 -6.58 0.98
C ARG A 71 7.79 -6.40 1.44
N MET A 72 7.32 -5.16 1.42
CA MET A 72 6.01 -4.78 1.94
C MET A 72 5.05 -4.51 0.79
N ASP A 73 4.07 -5.39 0.67
CA ASP A 73 3.04 -5.35 -0.36
C ASP A 73 2.14 -4.13 -0.18
N VAL A 74 1.97 -3.34 -1.25
CA VAL A 74 1.11 -2.15 -1.30
C VAL A 74 1.11 -1.32 -0.01
N ILE A 75 2.30 -1.05 0.51
CA ILE A 75 2.47 -0.38 1.82
C ILE A 75 1.83 1.01 1.88
N ASP A 76 1.69 1.69 0.75
CA ASP A 76 1.04 2.99 0.61
C ASP A 76 -0.47 2.94 0.92
N MET A 77 -1.07 1.74 0.94
CA MET A 77 -2.49 1.54 1.23
C MET A 77 -2.80 1.32 2.72
N ILE A 78 -1.82 1.19 3.62
CA ILE A 78 -2.12 0.97 5.05
C ILE A 78 -2.74 2.20 5.73
N GLY A 79 -2.48 3.40 5.20
CA GLY A 79 -3.08 4.65 5.67
C GLY A 79 -4.45 4.97 5.08
N LYS A 80 -5.12 4.03 4.41
CA LYS A 80 -6.41 4.23 3.74
C LYS A 80 -7.48 4.82 4.66
N VAL A 81 -8.34 5.67 4.09
CA VAL A 81 -9.54 6.21 4.75
C VAL A 81 -10.74 5.97 3.83
N PRO A 82 -11.38 4.78 3.91
CA PRO A 82 -12.40 4.38 2.96
C PRO A 82 -13.62 5.29 2.93
N ASP A 83 -14.01 5.86 4.06
CA ASP A 83 -15.15 6.77 4.15
C ASP A 83 -14.92 8.09 3.38
N LEU A 84 -13.67 8.48 3.20
CA LEU A 84 -13.25 9.61 2.35
C LEU A 84 -12.81 9.18 0.96
N LYS A 85 -12.96 7.90 0.61
CA LYS A 85 -12.50 7.28 -0.64
C LYS A 85 -10.99 7.41 -0.88
N ILE A 86 -10.20 7.54 0.19
CA ILE A 86 -8.74 7.57 0.13
C ILE A 86 -8.24 6.12 0.20
N LYS A 87 -7.68 5.62 -0.89
CA LYS A 87 -7.13 4.26 -0.99
C LYS A 87 -5.69 4.17 -0.54
N GLU A 88 -4.88 5.11 -0.97
CA GLU A 88 -3.42 5.14 -0.80
C GLU A 88 -2.94 6.51 -0.33
N ASN A 89 -1.74 6.58 0.22
CA ASN A 89 -1.12 7.82 0.70
C ASN A 89 -2.03 8.62 1.66
N GLY A 90 -2.80 7.91 2.48
CA GLY A 90 -3.71 8.56 3.44
C GLY A 90 -2.96 9.23 4.60
N PRO A 91 -3.64 10.10 5.36
CA PRO A 91 -3.00 11.07 6.27
C PRO A 91 -2.20 10.45 7.41
N LYS A 92 -2.49 9.20 7.80
CA LYS A 92 -1.78 8.48 8.87
C LYS A 92 -0.74 7.48 8.36
N LEU A 93 -0.52 7.41 7.04
CA LEU A 93 0.36 6.41 6.44
C LEU A 93 1.76 6.42 7.08
N HIS A 94 2.41 7.57 7.04
CA HIS A 94 3.77 7.72 7.55
C HIS A 94 3.86 7.54 9.07
N GLU A 95 2.83 7.93 9.83
CA GLU A 95 2.73 7.65 11.27
C GLU A 95 2.78 6.13 11.54
N TYR A 96 2.04 5.34 10.78
CA TYR A 96 2.04 3.88 10.92
C TYR A 96 3.35 3.23 10.51
N ILE A 97 4.01 3.72 9.45
CA ILE A 97 5.31 3.19 9.02
C ILE A 97 6.40 3.56 10.05
N GLN A 98 6.37 4.77 10.58
CA GLN A 98 7.30 5.18 11.66
C GLN A 98 7.06 4.40 12.96
N GLU A 99 5.80 4.10 13.30
CA GLU A 99 5.48 3.19 14.41
C GLU A 99 6.05 1.79 14.16
N MET A 100 5.85 1.25 12.96
CA MET A 100 6.42 -0.03 12.55
C MET A 100 7.95 -0.03 12.71
N HIS A 101 8.62 1.02 12.22
CA HIS A 101 10.08 1.12 12.33
C HIS A 101 10.54 1.08 13.79
N ARG A 102 9.94 1.88 14.68
CA ARG A 102 10.28 1.88 16.11
C ARG A 102 10.09 0.52 16.77
N GLU A 103 8.97 -0.15 16.45
CA GLU A 103 8.56 -1.39 17.12
C GLU A 103 9.28 -2.63 16.58
N THR A 104 9.87 -2.54 15.37
CA THR A 104 10.39 -3.75 14.69
C THR A 104 11.80 -3.58 14.10
N LEU A 105 12.11 -2.48 13.45
CA LEU A 105 13.30 -2.31 12.60
C LEU A 105 14.43 -1.51 13.28
N GLN A 106 14.08 -0.69 14.24
CA GLN A 106 15.04 0.21 14.89
C GLN A 106 16.27 -0.55 15.43
N ASP A 107 17.46 0.01 15.19
CA ASP A 107 18.75 -0.53 15.60
C ASP A 107 19.08 -1.93 15.02
N LYS A 108 18.42 -2.33 13.95
CA LYS A 108 18.67 -3.58 13.24
C LYS A 108 19.16 -3.33 11.82
N ASP A 109 20.09 -4.14 11.35
CA ASP A 109 20.60 -4.11 9.96
C ASP A 109 19.67 -4.94 9.07
N LEU A 110 18.53 -4.37 8.70
CA LEU A 110 17.49 -4.99 7.90
C LEU A 110 17.15 -4.16 6.67
N LEU A 111 17.06 -4.81 5.52
CA LEU A 111 16.64 -4.16 4.29
C LEU A 111 15.11 -4.16 4.18
N THR A 112 14.51 -3.01 3.90
CA THR A 112 13.08 -2.91 3.66
C THR A 112 12.78 -2.26 2.31
N VAL A 113 11.85 -2.84 1.56
CA VAL A 113 11.40 -2.29 0.28
C VAL A 113 9.87 -2.21 0.26
N GLY A 114 9.33 -1.02 0.03
CA GLY A 114 7.90 -0.78 -0.09
C GLY A 114 7.41 -0.86 -1.52
N GLU A 115 6.30 -1.52 -1.76
CA GLU A 115 5.59 -1.42 -3.02
C GLU A 115 4.64 -0.23 -2.96
N CYS A 116 4.95 0.82 -3.73
CA CYS A 116 4.21 2.09 -3.77
C CYS A 116 3.89 2.43 -5.23
N TRP A 117 2.67 2.17 -5.67
CA TRP A 117 2.26 2.36 -7.06
C TRP A 117 2.21 3.84 -7.47
N GLY A 118 1.83 4.72 -6.56
CA GLY A 118 1.78 6.16 -6.76
C GLY A 118 3.11 6.90 -6.51
N ALA A 119 4.23 6.19 -6.34
CA ALA A 119 5.50 6.83 -6.02
C ALA A 119 6.04 7.66 -7.20
N ASN A 120 6.44 8.89 -6.90
CA ASN A 120 7.35 9.72 -7.67
C ASN A 120 8.57 10.04 -6.78
N PRO A 121 9.64 10.70 -7.27
CA PRO A 121 10.81 10.96 -6.45
C PRO A 121 10.51 11.67 -5.12
N GLN A 122 9.63 12.66 -5.12
CA GLN A 122 9.27 13.41 -3.92
C GLN A 122 8.51 12.55 -2.91
N ILE A 123 7.57 11.72 -3.39
CA ILE A 123 6.84 10.76 -2.55
C ILE A 123 7.80 9.68 -2.03
N ALA A 124 8.70 9.16 -2.88
CA ALA A 124 9.68 8.16 -2.47
C ALA A 124 10.57 8.63 -1.33
N GLN A 125 10.98 9.90 -1.34
CA GLN A 125 11.76 10.51 -0.26
C GLN A 125 11.00 10.51 1.08
N LEU A 126 9.68 10.62 1.08
CA LEU A 126 8.90 10.54 2.33
C LEU A 126 8.99 9.14 2.97
N PHE A 127 9.20 8.09 2.18
CA PHE A 127 9.37 6.73 2.68
C PHE A 127 10.81 6.37 3.01
N SER A 128 11.79 6.90 2.25
CA SER A 128 13.15 6.34 2.24
C SER A 128 14.26 7.33 2.62
N SER A 129 13.96 8.61 2.89
CA SER A 129 14.98 9.52 3.43
C SER A 129 15.41 9.07 4.83
N PRO A 130 16.73 9.06 5.12
CA PRO A 130 17.25 8.50 6.38
C PRO A 130 16.67 9.15 7.65
N ASP A 131 16.37 10.44 7.61
CA ASP A 131 15.77 11.20 8.70
C ASP A 131 14.29 10.86 8.97
N ARG A 132 13.67 10.14 8.05
CA ARG A 132 12.27 9.72 8.18
C ARG A 132 12.08 8.53 9.10
N HIS A 133 13.09 7.66 9.24
CA HIS A 133 12.99 6.41 9.99
C HIS A 133 11.80 5.55 9.54
N GLU A 134 11.70 5.30 8.23
CA GLU A 134 10.63 4.51 7.63
C GLU A 134 11.22 3.28 6.92
N LEU A 135 11.39 3.32 5.60
CA LEU A 135 11.85 2.20 4.79
C LEU A 135 13.25 2.48 4.21
N SER A 136 13.95 1.43 3.79
CA SER A 136 15.24 1.57 3.09
C SER A 136 15.06 2.09 1.67
N MET A 137 13.98 1.65 0.98
CA MET A 137 13.67 2.03 -0.40
C MET A 137 12.22 1.73 -0.77
N VAL A 138 11.79 2.21 -1.93
CA VAL A 138 10.50 1.86 -2.53
C VAL A 138 10.69 1.42 -3.99
N PHE A 139 9.78 0.60 -4.51
CA PHE A 139 9.66 0.38 -5.94
C PHE A 139 9.04 1.60 -6.61
N GLN A 140 9.50 1.91 -7.81
CA GLN A 140 8.87 2.87 -8.70
C GLN A 140 8.25 2.14 -9.91
N PHE A 141 7.08 2.58 -10.33
CA PHE A 141 6.33 1.92 -11.40
C PHE A 141 5.99 2.85 -12.58
N GLU A 142 6.45 4.10 -12.58
CA GLU A 142 6.17 5.05 -13.67
C GLU A 142 6.57 4.50 -15.05
N HIS A 143 7.68 3.74 -15.13
CA HIS A 143 8.15 3.18 -16.40
C HIS A 143 7.25 2.07 -16.94
N ILE A 144 6.56 1.32 -16.07
CA ILE A 144 5.64 0.23 -16.45
C ILE A 144 4.39 0.77 -17.13
N MET A 145 3.99 2.00 -16.79
CA MET A 145 2.77 2.61 -17.32
C MET A 145 2.96 3.24 -18.71
N LEU A 146 4.20 3.33 -19.21
CA LEU A 146 4.50 4.06 -20.45
C LEU A 146 4.00 3.38 -21.73
N ASP A 147 3.81 2.07 -21.72
CA ASP A 147 3.28 1.31 -22.84
C ASP A 147 1.78 0.97 -22.73
N GLN A 148 1.08 1.58 -21.74
CA GLN A 148 -0.36 1.41 -21.55
C GLN A 148 -1.13 2.60 -22.11
N GLU A 149 -2.29 2.33 -22.69
CA GLU A 149 -3.23 3.35 -23.14
C GLU A 149 -4.42 3.43 -22.18
N GLY A 150 -4.57 4.59 -21.54
CA GLY A 150 -5.59 4.77 -20.51
C GLY A 150 -5.26 4.01 -19.20
N SER A 151 -6.29 3.50 -18.53
CA SER A 151 -6.17 2.76 -17.26
C SER A 151 -6.20 1.23 -17.41
N ASP A 152 -6.29 0.73 -18.64
CA ASP A 152 -6.34 -0.71 -18.91
C ASP A 152 -4.92 -1.23 -19.24
N LYS A 153 -4.36 -2.01 -18.31
CA LYS A 153 -3.04 -2.62 -18.47
C LYS A 153 -2.91 -3.60 -19.65
N TRP A 154 -4.02 -4.01 -20.23
CA TRP A 154 -4.05 -4.90 -21.39
C TRP A 154 -4.20 -4.15 -22.72
N ASN A 155 -4.52 -2.85 -22.67
CA ASN A 155 -4.55 -1.99 -23.85
C ASN A 155 -3.16 -1.35 -24.05
N LEU A 156 -2.34 -2.04 -24.84
CA LEU A 156 -0.94 -1.67 -25.01
C LEU A 156 -0.76 -0.75 -26.22
N LYS A 157 0.11 0.24 -26.07
CA LYS A 157 0.65 1.09 -27.14
C LYS A 157 2.14 0.89 -27.30
N LYS A 158 2.70 1.38 -28.41
CA LYS A 158 4.15 1.34 -28.64
C LYS A 158 4.87 2.15 -27.55
N LEU A 159 5.84 1.50 -26.88
CA LEU A 159 6.71 2.18 -25.91
C LEU A 159 7.52 3.30 -26.57
N ASP A 160 7.45 4.50 -26.02
CA ASP A 160 8.31 5.62 -26.38
C ASP A 160 9.61 5.58 -25.55
N LEU A 161 10.72 5.29 -26.20
CA LEU A 161 12.03 5.21 -25.57
C LEU A 161 12.54 6.56 -25.05
N ILE A 162 12.05 7.69 -25.60
CA ILE A 162 12.39 9.01 -25.11
C ILE A 162 11.72 9.24 -23.74
N GLU A 163 10.45 8.89 -23.64
CA GLU A 163 9.72 8.99 -22.36
C GLU A 163 10.30 8.03 -21.31
N LEU A 164 10.65 6.81 -21.70
CA LEU A 164 11.33 5.87 -20.79
C LEU A 164 12.64 6.46 -20.24
N LYS A 165 13.46 7.04 -21.12
CA LYS A 165 14.71 7.71 -20.72
C LYS A 165 14.45 8.92 -19.80
N LYS A 166 13.40 9.69 -20.05
CA LYS A 166 13.00 10.81 -19.17
C LYS A 166 12.65 10.32 -17.77
N VAL A 167 11.85 9.25 -17.65
CA VAL A 167 11.48 8.68 -16.36
C VAL A 167 12.72 8.24 -15.59
N PHE A 168 13.58 7.43 -16.17
CA PHE A 168 14.81 7.00 -15.49
C PHE A 168 15.74 8.17 -15.14
N THR A 169 15.87 9.16 -16.03
CA THR A 169 16.68 10.35 -15.76
C THR A 169 16.14 11.16 -14.58
N LYS A 170 14.80 11.31 -14.49
CA LYS A 170 14.14 11.97 -13.36
C LYS A 170 14.50 11.28 -12.05
N TRP A 171 14.31 9.96 -11.97
CA TRP A 171 14.58 9.17 -10.77
C TRP A 171 16.06 9.12 -10.35
N GLN A 172 16.99 9.38 -11.27
CA GLN A 172 18.43 9.44 -10.97
C GLN A 172 18.91 10.83 -10.53
N LYS A 173 18.14 11.89 -10.82
CA LYS A 173 18.56 13.27 -10.55
C LYS A 173 17.86 13.90 -9.36
N GLU A 174 16.68 13.45 -9.03
CA GLU A 174 15.84 13.96 -7.95
C GLU A 174 15.84 13.04 -6.73
#